data_1e8044d1a2bea174788e38146e2e459d
#
_entry.id   1e8044d1a2bea174788e38146e2e459d
#
_cell.length_a   1.000
_cell.length_b   1.000
_cell.length_c   1.000
_cell.angle_alpha   90.00
_cell.angle_beta   90.00
_cell.angle_gamma   90.00
#
_symmetry.space_group_name_H-M   'P 1'
#
loop_
_entity.id
_entity.type
_entity.pdbx_description
1 polymer ?
#
loop_
_entity_poly.entity_id
_entity_poly.type
_entity_poly.pdbx_seq_one_letter_code
_entity_poly.pdbx_strand_id
1 'polypeptide(L)'
;YHGTLVNGVLWHLMKQRPDLTEEQLPRFGMVHRIDKNTSGLVVMAKDEKSSLHLAKQFFNHTVERKYIALVWGDMKEDEGTITGHVGRHQRFRKIMDVYPGGEYGKEAITQYKVIERFGYTTLVECKLETGRTH
;
A
#
# COMPACT_ATOMS: atom_id res chain seq x y z
N TYR A 1 18.34 6.76 -7.35
CA TYR A 1 17.53 5.76 -8.09
C TYR A 1 16.91 6.45 -9.30
N HIS A 2 17.02 5.86 -10.50
CA HIS A 2 16.43 6.35 -11.75
C HIS A 2 15.36 5.37 -12.21
N GLY A 3 14.41 5.85 -13.05
CA GLY A 3 13.37 5.00 -13.64
C GLY A 3 12.24 4.59 -12.68
N THR A 4 11.98 5.35 -11.64
CA THR A 4 10.84 5.13 -10.74
C THR A 4 9.61 5.93 -11.20
N LEU A 5 8.43 5.57 -10.68
CA LEU A 5 7.20 6.34 -10.90
C LEU A 5 7.38 7.83 -10.52
N VAL A 6 8.07 8.10 -9.40
CA VAL A 6 8.36 9.48 -8.96
C VAL A 6 9.11 10.26 -10.03
N ASN A 7 10.14 9.66 -10.64
CA ASN A 7 10.91 10.32 -11.70
C ASN A 7 10.02 10.66 -12.91
N GLY A 8 9.14 9.74 -13.34
CA GLY A 8 8.23 9.97 -14.45
C GLY A 8 7.20 11.05 -14.14
N VAL A 9 6.62 11.04 -12.95
CA VAL A 9 5.65 12.05 -12.52
C VAL A 9 6.31 13.43 -12.38
N LEU A 10 7.50 13.49 -11.76
CA LEU A 10 8.28 14.73 -11.65
C LEU A 10 8.54 15.32 -13.04
N TRP A 11 9.01 14.51 -13.97
CA TRP A 11 9.24 14.97 -15.35
C TRP A 11 7.95 15.51 -16.00
N HIS A 12 6.81 14.85 -15.80
CA HIS A 12 5.52 15.29 -16.32
C HIS A 12 5.07 16.62 -15.69
N LEU A 13 5.22 16.77 -14.37
CA LEU A 13 4.86 17.99 -13.65
C LEU A 13 5.76 19.16 -14.05
N MET A 14 7.07 18.96 -14.18
CA MET A 14 8.02 19.99 -14.59
C MET A 14 7.81 20.48 -16.01
N LYS A 15 7.24 19.67 -16.91
CA LYS A 15 6.81 20.15 -18.24
C LYS A 15 5.70 21.21 -18.16
N GLN A 16 4.82 21.10 -17.19
CA GLN A 16 3.69 22.02 -17.01
C GLN A 16 4.04 23.18 -16.07
N ARG A 17 4.96 22.94 -15.14
CA ARG A 17 5.40 23.87 -14.09
C ARG A 17 6.91 23.73 -13.90
N PRO A 18 7.73 24.37 -14.77
CA PRO A 18 9.20 24.24 -14.74
C PRO A 18 9.86 24.65 -13.42
N ASP A 19 9.23 25.57 -12.70
CA ASP A 19 9.70 26.15 -11.41
C ASP A 19 9.19 25.39 -10.21
N LEU A 20 8.50 24.24 -10.38
CA LEU A 20 7.97 23.46 -9.28
C LEU A 20 9.10 22.94 -8.39
N THR A 21 9.03 23.26 -7.09
CA THR A 21 9.96 22.80 -6.07
C THR A 21 9.30 21.78 -5.14
N GLU A 22 10.12 21.02 -4.40
CA GLU A 22 9.61 20.08 -3.39
C GLU A 22 8.93 20.81 -2.20
N GLU A 23 9.29 22.07 -1.94
CA GLU A 23 8.63 22.92 -0.95
C GLU A 23 7.18 23.24 -1.35
N GLN A 24 6.96 23.53 -2.64
CA GLN A 24 5.64 23.84 -3.18
C GLN A 24 4.76 22.59 -3.35
N LEU A 25 5.36 21.43 -3.53
CA LEU A 25 4.65 20.16 -3.64
C LEU A 25 5.47 19.05 -2.97
N PRO A 26 5.30 18.84 -1.65
CA PRO A 26 6.05 17.85 -0.89
C PRO A 26 6.01 16.46 -1.52
N ARG A 27 7.18 15.84 -1.64
CA ARG A 27 7.38 14.55 -2.32
C ARG A 27 6.80 14.50 -3.74
N PHE A 28 6.72 15.65 -4.41
CA PHE A 28 6.13 15.79 -5.75
C PHE A 28 4.73 15.17 -5.87
N GLY A 29 3.91 15.37 -4.84
CA GLY A 29 2.52 14.92 -4.79
C GLY A 29 2.31 13.44 -4.44
N MET A 30 3.35 12.72 -4.09
CA MET A 30 3.22 11.33 -3.64
C MET A 30 2.72 11.26 -2.20
N VAL A 31 1.48 10.85 -2.02
CA VAL A 31 0.79 10.76 -0.72
C VAL A 31 0.74 9.33 -0.17
N HIS A 32 0.97 8.33 -1.00
CA HIS A 32 1.07 6.93 -0.60
C HIS A 32 1.98 6.13 -1.56
N ARG A 33 2.05 4.85 -1.36
CA ARG A 33 2.80 3.92 -2.20
C ARG A 33 2.13 2.57 -2.26
N ILE A 34 2.42 1.80 -3.30
CA ILE A 34 2.18 0.36 -3.40
C ILE A 34 3.51 -0.39 -3.42
N ASP A 35 3.52 -1.68 -3.15
CA ASP A 35 4.73 -2.49 -3.20
C ASP A 35 5.19 -2.73 -4.65
N LYS A 36 6.48 -3.06 -4.83
CA LYS A 36 7.12 -3.20 -6.15
C LYS A 36 6.39 -4.16 -7.08
N ASN A 37 5.87 -5.26 -6.55
CA ASN A 37 5.22 -6.31 -7.31
C ASN A 37 3.68 -6.20 -7.29
N THR A 38 3.13 -5.12 -6.75
CA THR A 38 1.69 -4.83 -6.76
C THR A 38 1.36 -3.94 -7.93
N SER A 39 0.43 -4.35 -8.76
CA SER A 39 -0.17 -3.51 -9.80
C SER A 39 -1.44 -2.82 -9.28
N GLY A 40 -1.86 -1.75 -9.95
CA GLY A 40 -3.11 -1.06 -9.61
C GLY A 40 -2.98 0.45 -9.61
N LEU A 41 -3.90 1.11 -8.89
CA LEU A 41 -4.04 2.56 -8.88
C LEU A 41 -3.12 3.21 -7.83
N VAL A 42 -2.49 4.29 -8.24
CA VAL A 42 -1.75 5.19 -7.34
C VAL A 42 -2.32 6.60 -7.51
N VAL A 43 -2.71 7.21 -6.39
CA VAL A 43 -3.22 8.59 -6.37
C VAL A 43 -2.06 9.53 -6.09
N MET A 44 -1.99 10.62 -6.88
CA MET A 44 -1.00 11.68 -6.70
C MET A 44 -1.68 13.04 -6.68
N ALA A 45 -1.20 13.91 -5.81
CA ALA A 45 -1.65 15.30 -5.77
C ALA A 45 -0.96 16.13 -6.86
N LYS A 46 -1.68 17.10 -7.43
CA LYS A 46 -1.15 18.04 -8.42
C LYS A 46 -0.78 19.41 -7.82
N ASP A 47 -1.19 19.66 -6.60
CA ASP A 47 -0.94 20.90 -5.86
C ASP A 47 -0.79 20.62 -4.36
N GLU A 48 -0.27 21.60 -3.61
CA GLU A 48 0.00 21.49 -2.19
C GLU A 48 -1.27 21.21 -1.36
N LYS A 49 -2.36 21.93 -1.61
CA LYS A 49 -3.62 21.78 -0.89
C LYS A 49 -4.17 20.36 -1.01
N SER A 50 -4.19 19.84 -2.24
CA SER A 50 -4.60 18.44 -2.51
C SER A 50 -3.64 17.45 -1.85
N SER A 51 -2.33 17.73 -1.85
CA SER A 51 -1.31 16.89 -1.22
C SER A 51 -1.55 16.79 0.29
N LEU A 52 -1.73 17.90 0.97
CA LEU A 52 -2.01 17.94 2.41
C LEU A 52 -3.32 17.22 2.76
N HIS A 53 -4.37 17.47 1.96
CA HIS A 53 -5.69 16.85 2.18
C HIS A 53 -5.65 15.33 2.01
N LEU A 54 -5.04 14.84 0.94
CA LEU A 54 -4.89 13.41 0.70
C LEU A 54 -3.96 12.75 1.72
N ALA A 55 -2.83 13.38 2.06
CA ALA A 55 -1.91 12.87 3.07
C ALA A 55 -2.61 12.69 4.43
N LYS A 56 -3.47 13.64 4.82
CA LYS A 56 -4.28 13.54 6.04
C LYS A 56 -5.25 12.35 5.99
N GLN A 57 -5.89 12.10 4.85
CA GLN A 57 -6.78 10.93 4.70
C GLN A 57 -6.02 9.62 4.82
N PHE A 58 -4.83 9.51 4.19
CA PHE A 58 -3.98 8.32 4.34
C PHE A 58 -3.47 8.14 5.76
N PHE A 59 -3.10 9.23 6.44
CA PHE A 59 -2.66 9.20 7.84
C PHE A 59 -3.77 8.75 8.78
N ASN A 60 -4.98 9.27 8.59
CA ASN A 60 -6.16 8.95 9.40
C ASN A 60 -6.84 7.62 8.99
N HIS A 61 -6.30 6.91 8.01
CA HIS A 61 -6.85 5.65 7.48
C HIS A 61 -8.31 5.78 6.98
N THR A 62 -8.71 6.96 6.50
CA THR A 62 -10.07 7.20 5.96
C THR A 62 -10.18 6.88 4.47
N VAL A 63 -9.07 6.62 3.79
CA VAL A 63 -9.06 6.17 2.39
C VAL A 63 -9.42 4.69 2.33
N GLU A 64 -10.49 4.36 1.63
CA GLU A 64 -10.83 2.96 1.34
C GLU A 64 -9.88 2.39 0.29
N ARG A 65 -9.16 1.32 0.65
CA ARG A 65 -8.21 0.63 -0.22
C ARG A 65 -8.60 -0.82 -0.34
N LYS A 66 -8.92 -1.22 -1.54
CA LYS A 66 -9.26 -2.60 -1.89
C LYS A 66 -8.23 -3.17 -2.83
N TYR A 67 -7.84 -4.40 -2.57
CA TYR A 67 -6.90 -5.18 -3.36
C TYR A 67 -7.53 -6.52 -3.72
N ILE A 68 -7.14 -7.05 -4.85
CA ILE A 68 -7.44 -8.43 -5.23
C ILE A 68 -6.15 -9.22 -5.12
N ALA A 69 -6.20 -10.34 -4.43
CA ALA A 69 -5.07 -11.23 -4.27
C ALA A 69 -5.45 -12.68 -4.59
N LEU A 70 -4.56 -13.36 -5.29
CA LEU A 70 -4.63 -14.82 -5.43
C LEU A 70 -3.68 -15.41 -4.37
N VAL A 71 -4.24 -16.14 -3.42
CA VAL A 71 -3.49 -16.72 -2.32
C VAL A 71 -3.43 -18.24 -2.41
N TRP A 72 -2.37 -18.82 -1.86
CA TRP A 72 -2.27 -20.27 -1.74
C TRP A 72 -3.24 -20.83 -0.71
N GLY A 73 -3.78 -21.98 -0.99
CA GLY A 73 -4.69 -22.71 -0.11
C GLY A 73 -6.15 -22.49 -0.42
N ASP A 74 -6.98 -23.39 0.06
CA ASP A 74 -8.43 -23.32 -0.02
C ASP A 74 -8.95 -22.70 1.28
N MET A 75 -9.29 -21.41 1.25
CA MET A 75 -9.83 -20.71 2.42
C MET A 75 -11.22 -21.22 2.74
N LYS A 76 -11.45 -21.69 3.94
CA LYS A 76 -12.73 -22.29 4.36
C LYS A 76 -13.80 -21.23 4.61
N GLU A 77 -13.43 -20.15 5.27
CA GLU A 77 -14.37 -19.07 5.62
C GLU A 77 -14.52 -18.11 4.43
N ASP A 78 -15.75 -17.67 4.16
CA ASP A 78 -16.06 -16.75 3.06
C ASP A 78 -15.54 -15.34 3.28
N GLU A 79 -15.43 -14.92 4.52
CA GLU A 79 -14.91 -13.61 4.92
C GLU A 79 -14.28 -13.67 6.31
N GLY A 80 -13.44 -12.72 6.63
CA GLY A 80 -12.82 -12.64 7.95
C GLY A 80 -11.85 -11.49 8.08
N THR A 81 -11.22 -11.43 9.25
CA THR A 81 -10.20 -10.43 9.57
C THR A 81 -8.92 -11.14 9.96
N ILE A 82 -7.83 -10.76 9.29
CA ILE A 82 -6.49 -11.23 9.61
C ILE A 82 -5.79 -10.13 10.39
N THR A 83 -5.33 -10.46 11.59
CA THR A 83 -4.58 -9.56 12.46
C THR A 83 -3.22 -10.16 12.76
N GLY A 84 -2.23 -9.30 12.96
CA GLY A 84 -0.88 -9.70 13.34
C GLY A 84 0.06 -8.51 13.32
N HIS A 85 1.35 -8.74 13.47
CA HIS A 85 2.36 -7.72 13.33
C HIS A 85 3.26 -8.06 12.14
N VAL A 86 3.52 -7.09 11.29
CA VAL A 86 4.39 -7.24 10.12
C VAL A 86 5.67 -6.44 10.35
N GLY A 87 6.79 -7.08 10.20
CA GLY A 87 8.09 -6.47 10.41
C GLY A 87 9.18 -7.09 9.53
N ARG A 88 10.37 -6.50 9.57
CA ARG A 88 11.53 -7.09 8.90
C ARG A 88 11.91 -8.39 9.58
N HIS A 89 12.15 -9.44 8.80
CA HIS A 89 12.69 -10.70 9.32
C HIS A 89 13.99 -10.41 10.10
N GLN A 90 14.11 -10.93 11.33
CA GLN A 90 15.19 -10.53 12.24
C GLN A 90 16.59 -10.86 11.69
N ARG A 91 16.74 -12.00 11.01
CA ARG A 91 18.00 -12.44 10.40
C ARG A 91 18.14 -11.97 8.94
N PHE A 92 17.09 -12.10 8.14
CA PHE A 92 17.10 -11.76 6.71
C PHE A 92 16.33 -10.46 6.45
N ARG A 93 16.92 -9.34 6.81
CA ARG A 93 16.28 -8.01 6.80
C ARG A 93 15.75 -7.52 5.43
N LYS A 94 16.04 -8.27 4.35
CA LYS A 94 15.50 -7.95 3.01
C LYS A 94 14.06 -8.45 2.80
N ILE A 95 13.58 -9.39 3.63
CA ILE A 95 12.23 -9.93 3.57
C ILE A 95 11.40 -9.44 4.77
N MET A 96 10.10 -9.44 4.58
CA MET A 96 9.13 -9.17 5.64
C MET A 96 8.68 -10.48 6.26
N ASP A 97 8.26 -10.42 7.51
CA ASP A 97 7.78 -11.57 8.27
C ASP A 97 6.58 -11.18 9.12
N VAL A 98 5.81 -12.17 9.55
CA VAL A 98 4.62 -11.99 10.38
C VAL A 98 4.92 -12.49 11.80
N TYR A 99 4.59 -11.66 12.77
CA TYR A 99 4.78 -11.91 14.21
C TYR A 99 3.40 -11.95 14.90
N PRO A 100 2.75 -13.12 14.93
CA PRO A 100 1.38 -13.25 15.46
C PRO A 100 1.25 -12.84 16.94
N GLY A 101 2.30 -13.03 17.72
CA GLY A 101 2.35 -12.65 19.15
C GLY A 101 2.55 -11.16 19.41
N GLY A 102 2.80 -10.35 18.37
CA GLY A 102 3.00 -8.91 18.54
C GLY A 102 4.34 -8.49 19.13
N GLU A 103 5.27 -9.43 19.30
CA GLU A 103 6.58 -9.21 19.92
C GLU A 103 7.52 -8.35 19.09
N TYR A 104 7.27 -8.26 17.78
CA TYR A 104 8.05 -7.47 16.84
C TYR A 104 7.19 -7.00 15.65
N GLY A 105 7.63 -5.93 14.99
CA GLY A 105 6.91 -5.39 13.84
C GLY A 105 5.86 -4.35 14.22
N LYS A 106 4.97 -4.05 13.30
CA LYS A 106 3.86 -3.10 13.46
C LYS A 106 2.55 -3.80 13.20
N GLU A 107 1.55 -3.49 13.98
CA GLU A 107 0.20 -4.01 13.80
C GLU A 107 -0.27 -3.89 12.35
N ALA A 108 -0.85 -4.97 11.86
CA ALA A 108 -1.40 -5.11 10.53
C ALA A 108 -2.78 -5.75 10.62
N ILE A 109 -3.77 -5.09 10.02
CA ILE A 109 -5.16 -5.54 10.00
C ILE A 109 -5.65 -5.52 8.56
N THR A 110 -6.13 -6.68 8.08
CA THR A 110 -6.70 -6.86 6.75
C THR A 110 -8.02 -7.61 6.86
N GLN A 111 -9.09 -7.00 6.41
CA GLN A 111 -10.35 -7.69 6.17
C GLN A 111 -10.28 -8.37 4.81
N TYR A 112 -10.78 -9.60 4.70
CA TYR A 112 -10.86 -10.29 3.42
C TYR A 112 -12.26 -10.81 3.15
N LYS A 113 -12.56 -10.94 1.87
CA LYS A 113 -13.75 -11.62 1.35
C LYS A 113 -13.35 -12.52 0.19
N VAL A 114 -13.74 -13.79 0.25
CA VAL A 114 -13.50 -14.75 -0.83
C VAL A 114 -14.36 -14.37 -2.04
N ILE A 115 -13.71 -14.28 -3.20
CA ILE A 115 -14.38 -14.10 -4.48
C ILE A 115 -14.60 -15.45 -5.14
N GLU A 116 -13.55 -16.28 -5.20
CA GLU A 116 -13.61 -17.60 -5.87
C GLU A 116 -12.57 -18.55 -5.30
N ARG A 117 -12.89 -19.84 -5.26
CA ARG A 117 -12.02 -20.93 -4.81
C ARG A 117 -11.67 -21.84 -5.98
N PHE A 118 -10.38 -22.17 -6.11
CA PHE A 118 -9.85 -23.02 -7.18
C PHE A 118 -9.27 -24.34 -6.65
N GLY A 119 -9.55 -24.69 -5.38
CA GLY A 119 -9.04 -25.88 -4.72
C GLY A 119 -7.65 -25.69 -4.10
N TYR A 120 -6.63 -25.31 -4.88
CA TYR A 120 -5.27 -25.06 -4.39
C TYR A 120 -4.96 -23.58 -4.16
N THR A 121 -5.81 -22.71 -4.66
CA THR A 121 -5.69 -21.26 -4.53
C THR A 121 -7.07 -20.64 -4.31
N THR A 122 -7.10 -19.47 -3.71
CA THR A 122 -8.32 -18.70 -3.47
C THR A 122 -8.11 -17.27 -3.93
N LEU A 123 -9.07 -16.75 -4.70
CA LEU A 123 -9.12 -15.33 -5.08
C LEU A 123 -9.87 -14.57 -4.00
N VAL A 124 -9.25 -13.52 -3.46
CA VAL A 124 -9.82 -12.74 -2.35
C VAL A 124 -9.80 -11.25 -2.65
N GLU A 125 -10.83 -10.54 -2.21
CA GLU A 125 -10.80 -9.09 -2.03
C GLU A 125 -10.25 -8.81 -0.63
N CYS A 126 -9.26 -7.93 -0.53
CA CYS A 126 -8.68 -7.48 0.73
C CYS A 126 -8.95 -5.99 0.94
N LYS A 127 -9.51 -5.63 2.09
CA LYS A 127 -9.63 -4.25 2.55
C LYS A 127 -8.59 -4.02 3.65
N LEU A 128 -7.64 -3.13 3.40
CA LEU A 128 -6.56 -2.83 4.34
C LEU A 128 -6.99 -1.73 5.30
N GLU A 129 -7.02 -2.03 6.60
CA GLU A 129 -7.16 -1.02 7.66
C GLU A 129 -5.81 -0.35 7.92
N THR A 130 -4.72 -1.09 7.81
CA THR A 130 -3.35 -0.59 7.96
C THR A 130 -2.60 -0.67 6.63
N GLY A 131 -1.60 0.19 6.42
CA GLY A 131 -0.74 0.17 5.22
C GLY A 131 0.67 -0.30 5.56
N ARG A 132 0.93 -1.60 5.53
CA ARG A 132 2.27 -2.17 5.78
C ARG A 132 2.94 -2.60 4.48
N THR A 133 4.27 -2.57 4.46
CA THR A 133 5.07 -3.18 3.39
C THR A 133 5.08 -4.69 3.61
N HIS A 134 4.83 -5.42 2.57
CA HIS A 134 4.80 -6.89 2.56
C HIS A 134 6.02 -7.48 1.85
#